data_3f1d76f7ee706848dcd903304e042561
#
_entry.id   3f1d76f7ee706848dcd903304e042561
#
_cell.length_a   1.000
_cell.length_b   1.000
_cell.length_c   1.000
_cell.angle_alpha   90.00
_cell.angle_beta   90.00
_cell.angle_gamma   90.00
#
_symmetry.space_group_name_H-M   'P 1'
#
loop_
_entity.id
_entity.type
_entity.pdbx_description
1 polymer ?
#
loop_
_entity_poly.entity_id
_entity_poly.type
_entity_poly.pdbx_seq_one_letter_code
_entity_poly.pdbx_strand_id
1 'polypeptide(L)'
;MSMRASRWVAALGFVPFLCAAVPPPSAWVPVRWPWADARSLELLAGTPVNCLLLRSPAPEMVAAAQARGVVALAVVTPGGEPSEVDRALAAKVDGIVLEGEFPEGAAAGIAANHKDIVVIELTSRSRLPLGSNAPVLGTYQGVWPGIVADEDGARKAGPTASVWIDTNTGFLRAVGAWGRATVWIANQPPPRTVVAATRYLQVIADAGISGAHWVVAFDADLAGRLAARDEAAMGTWRRIAGMLAYFEQHPEWRAMPEGGELAVVQDPGQGGLLSGGILDMIATKHTPVRPIPRQQLSAEALAGATMAVNVDGSALTPEQKEILRAFTRGGGTLLTGPPGWKDPVAPAGGITLEKADLERINDIWHDVNNMIGRRNMGVRLFNVSSMLSNFLSAPGGKTAIVHLVNYSDYPVENVAMHYLGEFKHATLITPGGADKPLEVYKTEEGWGVDVDRVAICATVKLEP
;
A
#
# COMPACT_ATOMS: atom_id res chain seq x y z
N MET A 1 20.22 -18.72 77.88
CA MET A 1 19.31 -17.86 77.07
C MET A 1 20.17 -17.07 76.13
N SER A 2 20.24 -17.46 74.82
CA SER A 2 21.03 -16.79 73.77
C SER A 2 20.08 -16.43 72.64
N MET A 3 19.82 -15.16 72.50
CA MET A 3 19.01 -14.58 71.37
C MET A 3 19.88 -14.49 70.14
N ARG A 4 19.54 -15.27 69.10
CA ARG A 4 20.10 -15.12 67.75
C ARG A 4 19.31 -14.04 66.99
N ALA A 5 19.98 -12.94 66.64
CA ALA A 5 19.44 -11.92 65.77
C ALA A 5 19.58 -12.37 64.31
N SER A 6 18.44 -12.54 63.62
CA SER A 6 18.37 -12.85 62.19
C SER A 6 18.52 -11.55 61.39
N ARG A 7 19.59 -11.41 60.60
CA ARG A 7 19.78 -10.33 59.64
C ARG A 7 19.07 -10.68 58.31
N TRP A 8 18.04 -9.93 57.99
CA TRP A 8 17.43 -9.97 56.66
C TRP A 8 18.28 -9.09 55.72
N VAL A 9 18.91 -9.71 54.72
CA VAL A 9 19.56 -9.02 53.62
C VAL A 9 18.51 -8.83 52.53
N ALA A 10 18.03 -7.60 52.31
CA ALA A 10 17.19 -7.27 51.18
C ALA A 10 18.06 -7.27 49.91
N ALA A 11 17.90 -8.27 49.07
CA ALA A 11 18.46 -8.29 47.72
C ALA A 11 17.62 -7.34 46.83
N LEU A 12 18.16 -6.17 46.57
CA LEU A 12 17.67 -5.27 45.50
C LEU A 12 17.94 -5.96 44.15
N GLY A 13 16.90 -6.54 43.57
CA GLY A 13 16.93 -7.10 42.23
C GLY A 13 17.11 -5.96 41.23
N PHE A 14 18.28 -5.89 40.62
CA PHE A 14 18.55 -5.06 39.45
C PHE A 14 17.80 -5.69 38.27
N VAL A 15 16.63 -5.16 37.91
CA VAL A 15 15.95 -5.53 36.65
C VAL A 15 16.71 -4.79 35.56
N PRO A 16 17.43 -5.50 34.66
CA PRO A 16 18.06 -4.83 33.53
C PRO A 16 16.92 -4.28 32.66
N PHE A 17 16.90 -2.97 32.46
CA PHE A 17 16.16 -2.35 31.37
C PHE A 17 16.76 -2.92 30.07
N LEU A 18 16.14 -3.93 29.49
CA LEU A 18 16.39 -4.32 28.12
C LEU A 18 15.96 -3.11 27.28
N CYS A 19 16.93 -2.36 26.78
CA CYS A 19 16.71 -1.43 25.69
C CYS A 19 16.11 -2.27 24.54
N ALA A 20 14.82 -2.14 24.29
CA ALA A 20 14.19 -2.78 23.14
C ALA A 20 14.93 -2.29 21.90
N ALA A 21 15.49 -3.22 21.13
CA ALA A 21 16.15 -2.87 19.87
C ALA A 21 15.13 -2.17 18.97
N VAL A 22 15.54 -1.07 18.33
CA VAL A 22 14.70 -0.35 17.36
C VAL A 22 14.25 -1.35 16.30
N PRO A 23 12.93 -1.51 16.05
CA PRO A 23 12.45 -2.45 15.04
C PRO A 23 12.99 -2.08 13.66
N PRO A 24 13.17 -3.07 12.77
CA PRO A 24 13.63 -2.79 11.40
C PRO A 24 12.57 -1.98 10.63
N PRO A 25 12.97 -1.20 9.59
CA PRO A 25 12.04 -0.39 8.79
C PRO A 25 10.85 -1.16 8.19
N SER A 26 11.00 -2.46 7.98
CA SER A 26 9.92 -3.34 7.51
C SER A 26 8.80 -3.57 8.53
N ALA A 27 9.04 -3.28 9.81
CA ALA A 27 8.07 -3.41 10.88
C ALA A 27 7.53 -2.04 11.35
N TRP A 28 7.84 -0.95 10.63
CA TRP A 28 7.37 0.38 11.01
C TRP A 28 5.98 0.66 10.45
N VAL A 29 5.11 1.18 11.32
CA VAL A 29 3.78 1.68 10.98
C VAL A 29 3.82 3.21 11.05
N PRO A 30 4.05 3.89 9.91
CA PRO A 30 4.39 5.30 9.89
C PRO A 30 3.17 6.22 9.99
N VAL A 31 3.28 7.26 10.81
CA VAL A 31 2.28 8.33 10.92
C VAL A 31 2.98 9.69 10.94
N ARG A 32 2.49 10.66 10.17
CA ARG A 32 2.91 12.06 10.28
C ARG A 32 2.32 12.64 11.55
N TRP A 33 3.20 13.05 12.46
CA TRP A 33 2.80 13.52 13.76
C TRP A 33 2.80 15.06 13.81
N PRO A 34 1.61 15.70 13.86
CA PRO A 34 1.51 17.15 13.72
C PRO A 34 1.78 17.91 15.00
N TRP A 35 1.84 17.25 16.15
CA TRP A 35 1.97 17.89 17.47
C TRP A 35 3.41 17.90 17.97
N ALA A 36 3.82 19.04 18.56
CA ALA A 36 5.12 19.19 19.21
C ALA A 36 5.10 18.80 20.71
N ASP A 37 3.93 18.75 21.34
CA ASP A 37 3.78 18.39 22.74
C ASP A 37 3.85 16.89 22.96
N ALA A 38 4.80 16.43 23.77
CA ALA A 38 5.00 15.03 24.08
C ALA A 38 3.78 14.35 24.74
N ARG A 39 2.85 15.10 25.35
CA ARG A 39 1.58 14.56 25.86
C ARG A 39 0.71 13.99 24.74
N SER A 40 0.88 14.46 23.50
CA SER A 40 0.17 13.90 22.35
C SER A 40 0.48 12.41 22.12
N LEU A 41 1.64 11.92 22.56
CA LEU A 41 2.04 10.52 22.46
C LEU A 41 1.11 9.56 23.24
N GLU A 42 0.25 10.05 24.11
CA GLU A 42 -0.81 9.23 24.72
C GLU A 42 -1.82 8.72 23.70
N LEU A 43 -1.97 9.39 22.54
CA LEU A 43 -2.80 8.92 21.43
C LEU A 43 -2.30 7.59 20.81
N LEU A 44 -1.04 7.22 21.05
CA LEU A 44 -0.46 5.98 20.56
C LEU A 44 -0.87 4.75 21.38
N ALA A 45 -1.41 4.96 22.58
CA ALA A 45 -1.79 3.84 23.45
C ALA A 45 -2.82 2.92 22.78
N GLY A 46 -2.51 1.63 22.70
CA GLY A 46 -3.39 0.62 22.07
C GLY A 46 -3.43 0.67 20.54
N THR A 47 -2.52 1.41 19.89
CA THR A 47 -2.38 1.44 18.44
C THR A 47 -1.14 0.66 17.98
N PRO A 48 -1.07 0.20 16.73
CA PRO A 48 0.14 -0.44 16.19
C PRO A 48 1.20 0.58 15.77
N VAL A 49 0.93 1.88 15.86
CA VAL A 49 1.84 2.94 15.40
C VAL A 49 3.12 2.94 16.22
N ASN A 50 4.24 2.79 15.53
CA ASN A 50 5.57 2.71 16.14
C ASN A 50 6.62 3.55 15.43
N CYS A 51 6.20 4.40 14.46
CA CYS A 51 7.08 5.29 13.71
C CYS A 51 6.40 6.64 13.46
N LEU A 52 7.04 7.73 13.91
CA LEU A 52 6.54 9.09 13.75
C LEU A 52 7.39 9.89 12.77
N LEU A 53 6.75 10.53 11.82
CA LEU A 53 7.36 11.48 10.89
C LEU A 53 7.13 12.89 11.42
N LEU A 54 8.19 13.56 11.85
CA LEU A 54 8.21 14.87 12.52
C LEU A 54 8.77 15.92 11.56
N ARG A 55 7.98 16.95 11.23
CA ARG A 55 8.45 18.04 10.38
C ARG A 55 9.42 19.00 11.12
N SER A 56 9.24 19.15 12.41
CA SER A 56 10.10 19.99 13.27
C SER A 56 10.37 19.23 14.57
N PRO A 57 11.35 18.32 14.58
CA PRO A 57 11.62 17.46 15.72
C PRO A 57 12.16 18.27 16.89
N ALA A 58 11.37 18.36 17.98
CA ALA A 58 11.83 18.90 19.25
C ALA A 58 12.54 17.80 20.05
N PRO A 59 13.71 18.06 20.68
CA PRO A 59 14.45 17.04 21.42
C PRO A 59 13.62 16.31 22.49
N GLU A 60 12.73 17.03 23.18
CA GLU A 60 11.86 16.45 24.21
C GLU A 60 10.82 15.47 23.60
N MET A 61 10.28 15.81 22.43
CA MET A 61 9.35 14.93 21.69
C MET A 61 10.06 13.66 21.22
N VAL A 62 11.25 13.81 20.64
CA VAL A 62 12.06 12.67 20.16
C VAL A 62 12.40 11.74 21.32
N ALA A 63 12.94 12.28 22.41
CA ALA A 63 13.28 11.48 23.59
C ALA A 63 12.04 10.78 24.20
N ALA A 64 10.90 11.48 24.25
CA ALA A 64 9.65 10.89 24.76
C ALA A 64 9.08 9.79 23.87
N ALA A 65 9.23 9.88 22.53
CA ALA A 65 8.85 8.84 21.59
C ALA A 65 9.77 7.61 21.74
N GLN A 66 11.08 7.81 21.74
CA GLN A 66 12.08 6.77 21.90
C GLN A 66 11.95 6.03 23.25
N ALA A 67 11.63 6.75 24.31
CA ALA A 67 11.37 6.13 25.62
C ALA A 67 10.14 5.19 25.62
N ARG A 68 9.26 5.31 24.63
CA ARG A 68 8.11 4.42 24.39
C ARG A 68 8.39 3.33 23.36
N GLY A 69 9.63 3.22 22.86
CA GLY A 69 9.97 2.32 21.77
C GLY A 69 9.42 2.74 20.40
N VAL A 70 9.09 4.02 20.25
CA VAL A 70 8.54 4.59 19.00
C VAL A 70 9.67 5.31 18.26
N VAL A 71 9.85 4.96 16.99
CA VAL A 71 10.85 5.54 16.10
C VAL A 71 10.46 6.99 15.75
N ALA A 72 11.40 7.91 15.83
CA ALA A 72 11.22 9.30 15.50
C ALA A 72 12.07 9.69 14.27
N LEU A 73 11.43 9.97 13.15
CA LEU A 73 12.07 10.37 11.90
C LEU A 73 11.82 11.86 11.64
N ALA A 74 12.86 12.58 11.25
CA ALA A 74 12.71 13.96 10.80
C ALA A 74 12.36 14.02 9.32
N VAL A 75 11.36 14.82 8.96
CA VAL A 75 11.03 15.10 7.56
C VAL A 75 11.75 16.36 7.10
N VAL A 76 12.56 16.22 6.05
CA VAL A 76 13.30 17.30 5.37
C VAL A 76 12.72 17.48 3.99
N THR A 77 12.51 18.73 3.57
CA THR A 77 12.00 19.07 2.25
C THR A 77 13.05 19.80 1.41
N PRO A 78 12.96 19.77 0.06
CA PRO A 78 13.92 20.46 -0.79
C PRO A 78 14.03 21.97 -0.46
N GLY A 79 15.27 22.46 -0.39
CA GLY A 79 15.57 23.85 -0.02
C GLY A 79 15.69 24.11 1.48
N GLY A 80 15.43 23.12 2.32
CA GLY A 80 15.61 23.21 3.78
C GLY A 80 17.00 22.78 4.25
N GLU A 81 17.77 22.08 3.40
CA GLU A 81 19.11 21.60 3.76
C GLU A 81 20.18 22.72 3.66
N PRO A 82 21.31 22.57 4.35
CA PRO A 82 21.62 21.53 5.35
C PRO A 82 21.01 21.78 6.74
N SER A 83 20.44 22.95 6.98
CA SER A 83 20.00 23.38 8.31
C SER A 83 18.91 22.50 8.93
N GLU A 84 18.04 21.88 8.13
CA GLU A 84 17.02 20.96 8.63
C GLU A 84 17.65 19.62 9.03
N VAL A 85 18.62 19.13 8.27
CA VAL A 85 19.40 17.93 8.61
C VAL A 85 20.14 18.13 9.91
N ASP A 86 20.86 19.26 10.07
CA ASP A 86 21.61 19.57 11.28
C ASP A 86 20.70 19.65 12.51
N ARG A 87 19.52 20.27 12.38
CA ARG A 87 18.51 20.33 13.46
C ARG A 87 17.98 18.94 13.82
N ALA A 88 17.72 18.08 12.83
CA ALA A 88 17.28 16.72 13.05
C ALA A 88 18.32 15.91 13.83
N LEU A 89 19.58 16.00 13.42
CA LEU A 89 20.70 15.35 14.11
C LEU A 89 20.89 15.87 15.53
N ALA A 90 20.78 17.19 15.74
CA ALA A 90 20.84 17.79 17.07
C ALA A 90 19.69 17.32 17.98
N ALA A 91 18.51 17.00 17.41
CA ALA A 91 17.39 16.44 18.14
C ALA A 91 17.53 14.91 18.39
N LYS A 92 18.58 14.26 17.88
CA LYS A 92 18.88 12.82 18.02
C LYS A 92 17.75 11.92 17.49
N VAL A 93 17.22 12.25 16.32
CA VAL A 93 16.24 11.39 15.64
C VAL A 93 16.85 10.05 15.23
N ASP A 94 16.02 9.03 15.04
CA ASP A 94 16.43 7.70 14.59
C ASP A 94 16.71 7.66 13.08
N GLY A 95 16.21 8.65 12.33
CA GLY A 95 16.43 8.75 10.89
C GLY A 95 15.86 10.01 10.27
N ILE A 96 16.08 10.14 8.97
CA ILE A 96 15.65 11.27 8.15
C ILE A 96 14.82 10.77 6.98
N VAL A 97 13.71 11.44 6.72
CA VAL A 97 12.87 11.25 5.55
C VAL A 97 13.06 12.45 4.63
N LEU A 98 13.65 12.23 3.47
CA LEU A 98 13.75 13.22 2.39
C LEU A 98 12.46 13.17 1.58
N GLU A 99 11.61 14.18 1.72
CA GLU A 99 10.32 14.23 1.04
C GLU A 99 10.32 15.27 -0.07
N GLY A 100 10.24 14.83 -1.30
CA GLY A 100 10.24 15.67 -2.49
C GLY A 100 11.33 15.31 -3.48
N GLU A 101 11.62 16.23 -4.41
CA GLU A 101 12.60 16.03 -5.47
C GLU A 101 13.97 16.55 -5.04
N PHE A 102 14.78 15.66 -4.48
CA PHE A 102 16.17 15.93 -4.12
C PHE A 102 17.13 15.64 -5.27
N PRO A 103 18.34 16.23 -5.29
CA PRO A 103 19.40 15.84 -6.20
C PRO A 103 19.74 14.35 -6.03
N GLU A 104 20.14 13.72 -7.14
CA GLU A 104 20.60 12.32 -7.13
C GLU A 104 21.76 12.15 -6.14
N GLY A 105 21.69 11.11 -5.31
CA GLY A 105 22.70 10.82 -4.30
C GLY A 105 22.57 11.59 -2.98
N ALA A 106 21.58 12.46 -2.82
CA ALA A 106 21.39 13.22 -1.57
C ALA A 106 21.24 12.30 -0.35
N ALA A 107 20.40 11.27 -0.44
CA ALA A 107 20.22 10.28 0.63
C ALA A 107 21.51 9.52 0.93
N ALA A 108 22.22 9.08 -0.12
CA ALA A 108 23.48 8.38 0.02
C ALA A 108 24.56 9.26 0.68
N GLY A 109 24.61 10.55 0.35
CA GLY A 109 25.51 11.52 0.96
C GLY A 109 25.27 11.69 2.47
N ILE A 110 23.99 11.80 2.88
CA ILE A 110 23.64 11.88 4.30
C ILE A 110 23.99 10.56 5.02
N ALA A 111 23.59 9.42 4.46
CA ALA A 111 23.86 8.11 5.06
C ALA A 111 25.38 7.79 5.18
N ALA A 112 26.20 8.24 4.23
CA ALA A 112 27.64 8.07 4.28
C ALA A 112 28.29 8.85 5.45
N ASN A 113 27.77 10.03 5.75
CA ASN A 113 28.24 10.90 6.83
C ASN A 113 27.68 10.54 8.21
N HIS A 114 26.52 9.86 8.26
CA HIS A 114 25.77 9.56 9.49
C HIS A 114 25.29 8.10 9.47
N LYS A 115 26.18 7.18 9.81
CA LYS A 115 25.95 5.73 9.71
C LYS A 115 24.93 5.18 10.72
N ASP A 116 24.65 5.94 11.77
CA ASP A 116 23.78 5.53 12.87
C ASP A 116 22.30 5.91 12.64
N ILE A 117 21.99 6.57 11.52
CA ILE A 117 20.61 6.97 11.17
C ILE A 117 20.15 6.30 9.89
N VAL A 118 18.85 6.02 9.81
CA VAL A 118 18.21 5.54 8.59
C VAL A 118 17.81 6.73 7.73
N VAL A 119 18.11 6.69 6.42
CA VAL A 119 17.65 7.70 5.46
C VAL A 119 16.64 7.05 4.53
N ILE A 120 15.46 7.65 4.42
CA ILE A 120 14.35 7.22 3.56
C ILE A 120 14.05 8.34 2.58
N GLU A 121 13.80 7.98 1.32
CA GLU A 121 13.34 8.92 0.31
C GLU A 121 11.85 8.70 0.04
N LEU A 122 11.05 9.77 0.16
CA LEU A 122 9.70 9.86 -0.38
C LEU A 122 9.76 10.73 -1.64
N THR A 123 9.86 10.09 -2.79
CA THR A 123 10.06 10.74 -4.10
C THR A 123 8.80 10.65 -4.96
N SER A 124 8.82 11.22 -6.17
CA SER A 124 7.75 10.99 -7.15
C SER A 124 7.71 9.51 -7.57
N ARG A 125 6.55 9.05 -8.04
CA ARG A 125 6.37 7.66 -8.51
C ARG A 125 7.36 7.28 -9.62
N SER A 126 7.68 8.24 -10.49
CA SER A 126 8.61 8.02 -11.61
C SER A 126 10.09 7.91 -11.21
N ARG A 127 10.44 8.31 -9.99
CA ARG A 127 11.83 8.32 -9.49
C ARG A 127 12.11 7.27 -8.40
N LEU A 128 11.16 6.38 -8.16
CA LEU A 128 11.38 5.29 -7.21
C LEU A 128 12.61 4.46 -7.61
N PRO A 129 13.56 4.21 -6.68
CA PRO A 129 14.76 3.43 -6.96
C PRO A 129 14.44 1.93 -6.98
N LEU A 130 13.63 1.49 -7.95
CA LEU A 130 13.19 0.10 -8.11
C LEU A 130 14.41 -0.83 -8.27
N GLY A 131 14.37 -1.97 -7.58
CA GLY A 131 15.47 -2.94 -7.58
C GLY A 131 16.70 -2.52 -6.74
N SER A 132 16.63 -1.41 -6.00
CA SER A 132 17.66 -1.00 -5.06
C SER A 132 17.56 -1.76 -3.73
N ASN A 133 18.61 -1.65 -2.90
CA ASN A 133 18.62 -2.16 -1.53
C ASN A 133 18.11 -1.11 -0.50
N ALA A 134 17.30 -0.15 -0.95
CA ALA A 134 16.71 0.84 -0.04
C ALA A 134 15.87 0.13 1.04
N PRO A 135 15.94 0.56 2.31
CA PRO A 135 15.17 -0.07 3.39
C PRO A 135 13.66 0.14 3.20
N VAL A 136 13.28 1.22 2.53
CA VAL A 136 11.91 1.57 2.17
C VAL A 136 11.91 2.20 0.77
N LEU A 137 11.01 1.74 -0.09
CA LEU A 137 10.65 2.42 -1.34
C LEU A 137 9.49 3.36 -1.05
N GLY A 138 9.70 4.67 -1.10
CA GLY A 138 8.72 5.65 -0.68
C GLY A 138 8.29 6.64 -1.74
N THR A 139 6.99 6.94 -1.83
CA THR A 139 6.47 8.01 -2.67
C THR A 139 5.54 8.95 -1.90
N TYR A 140 5.61 10.26 -2.20
CA TYR A 140 4.68 11.27 -1.69
C TYR A 140 3.44 11.46 -2.60
N GLN A 141 3.35 10.72 -3.70
CA GLN A 141 2.27 10.84 -4.69
C GLN A 141 1.16 9.81 -4.51
N GLY A 142 0.71 9.58 -3.27
CA GLY A 142 -0.47 8.77 -3.00
C GLY A 142 -1.76 9.47 -3.44
N VAL A 143 -2.76 8.69 -3.86
CA VAL A 143 -4.10 9.17 -4.18
C VAL A 143 -5.02 8.98 -2.97
N TRP A 144 -5.74 10.04 -2.62
CA TRP A 144 -6.80 9.96 -1.61
C TRP A 144 -8.12 9.54 -2.27
N PRO A 145 -8.75 8.44 -1.86
CA PRO A 145 -10.01 8.00 -2.44
C PRO A 145 -11.11 9.06 -2.32
N GLY A 146 -11.79 9.34 -3.43
CA GLY A 146 -12.94 10.22 -3.48
C GLY A 146 -12.70 11.68 -3.10
N ILE A 147 -11.46 12.17 -3.11
CA ILE A 147 -11.15 13.58 -2.86
C ILE A 147 -10.83 14.24 -4.19
N VAL A 148 -11.77 15.04 -4.68
CA VAL A 148 -11.62 15.81 -5.93
C VAL A 148 -11.43 17.28 -5.59
N ALA A 149 -10.42 17.92 -6.21
CA ALA A 149 -10.26 19.38 -6.22
C ALA A 149 -11.04 19.93 -7.39
N ASP A 150 -11.94 20.89 -7.16
CA ASP A 150 -12.54 21.66 -8.25
C ASP A 150 -11.71 22.91 -8.59
N GLU A 151 -12.08 23.59 -9.71
CA GLU A 151 -11.31 24.72 -10.28
C GLU A 151 -11.20 25.90 -9.30
N ASP A 152 -12.14 26.08 -8.40
CA ASP A 152 -12.15 27.17 -7.41
C ASP A 152 -11.35 26.81 -6.14
N GLY A 153 -10.73 25.62 -6.10
CA GLY A 153 -10.00 25.13 -4.94
C GLY A 153 -10.93 24.72 -3.78
N ALA A 154 -12.26 24.76 -3.99
CA ALA A 154 -13.22 24.06 -3.14
C ALA A 154 -13.09 22.56 -3.42
N ARG A 155 -13.12 21.75 -2.39
CA ARG A 155 -12.86 20.30 -2.52
C ARG A 155 -14.05 19.55 -1.99
N LYS A 156 -14.60 18.70 -2.86
CA LYS A 156 -15.62 17.73 -2.48
C LYS A 156 -14.92 16.42 -2.15
N ALA A 157 -15.11 15.95 -0.93
CA ALA A 157 -14.84 14.57 -0.58
C ALA A 157 -16.13 13.77 -0.86
N GLY A 158 -16.06 12.85 -1.78
CA GLY A 158 -17.20 11.98 -2.13
C GLY A 158 -16.72 10.83 -3.00
N PRO A 159 -17.46 9.68 -3.05
CA PRO A 159 -17.07 8.59 -3.92
C PRO A 159 -17.09 9.08 -5.36
N THR A 160 -16.04 8.81 -6.11
CA THR A 160 -16.07 8.98 -7.54
C THR A 160 -16.89 7.83 -8.15
N ALA A 161 -17.44 8.03 -9.34
CA ALA A 161 -18.12 6.95 -10.05
C ALA A 161 -17.14 5.88 -10.57
N SER A 162 -15.83 6.10 -10.45
CA SER A 162 -14.77 5.29 -11.04
C SER A 162 -13.75 4.87 -9.98
N VAL A 163 -13.81 3.63 -9.56
CA VAL A 163 -12.93 3.05 -8.52
C VAL A 163 -11.44 3.17 -8.88
N TRP A 164 -11.08 3.03 -10.14
CA TRP A 164 -9.71 3.10 -10.61
C TRP A 164 -9.04 4.48 -10.42
N ILE A 165 -9.83 5.55 -10.27
CA ILE A 165 -9.31 6.89 -9.92
C ILE A 165 -9.00 6.98 -8.42
N ASP A 166 -9.68 6.18 -7.61
CA ASP A 166 -9.60 6.21 -6.16
C ASP A 166 -8.52 5.29 -5.59
N THR A 167 -7.87 4.48 -6.42
CA THR A 167 -6.95 3.44 -5.97
C THR A 167 -5.49 3.72 -6.31
N ASN A 168 -4.60 3.18 -5.50
CA ASN A 168 -3.15 3.15 -5.72
C ASN A 168 -2.66 1.73 -6.06
N THR A 169 -3.55 0.74 -6.08
CA THR A 169 -3.17 -0.68 -6.11
C THR A 169 -2.39 -1.07 -7.36
N GLY A 170 -2.72 -0.55 -8.52
CA GLY A 170 -2.00 -0.87 -9.75
C GLY A 170 -0.54 -0.42 -9.69
N PHE A 171 -0.28 0.80 -9.19
CA PHE A 171 1.07 1.27 -8.94
C PHE A 171 1.78 0.43 -7.88
N LEU A 172 1.12 0.14 -6.76
CA LEU A 172 1.71 -0.62 -5.66
C LEU A 172 2.02 -2.06 -6.05
N ARG A 173 1.14 -2.72 -6.81
CA ARG A 173 1.40 -4.04 -7.39
C ARG A 173 2.61 -4.02 -8.31
N ALA A 174 2.72 -2.99 -9.17
CA ALA A 174 3.89 -2.81 -10.03
C ALA A 174 5.19 -2.71 -9.22
N VAL A 175 5.20 -1.89 -8.17
CA VAL A 175 6.36 -1.74 -7.27
C VAL A 175 6.67 -3.04 -6.56
N GLY A 176 5.66 -3.73 -6.01
CA GLY A 176 5.81 -5.03 -5.33
C GLY A 176 6.39 -6.13 -6.21
N ALA A 177 6.13 -6.10 -7.52
CA ALA A 177 6.67 -7.05 -8.47
C ALA A 177 8.20 -6.93 -8.67
N TRP A 178 8.82 -5.81 -8.33
CA TRP A 178 10.28 -5.63 -8.40
C TRP A 178 11.06 -6.29 -7.27
N GLY A 179 10.40 -6.58 -6.14
CA GLY A 179 11.03 -7.23 -4.99
C GLY A 179 10.24 -7.07 -3.70
N ARG A 180 10.76 -7.65 -2.63
CA ARG A 180 10.14 -7.63 -1.29
C ARG A 180 10.56 -6.40 -0.46
N ALA A 181 10.68 -5.25 -1.08
CA ALA A 181 10.97 -4.02 -0.35
C ALA A 181 9.73 -3.57 0.45
N THR A 182 9.96 -2.93 1.60
CA THR A 182 8.89 -2.22 2.29
C THR A 182 8.48 -1.01 1.46
N VAL A 183 7.21 -0.89 1.14
CA VAL A 183 6.69 0.22 0.33
C VAL A 183 5.90 1.19 1.22
N TRP A 184 6.29 2.46 1.18
CA TRP A 184 5.52 3.54 1.80
C TRP A 184 4.88 4.40 0.73
N ILE A 185 3.59 4.62 0.86
CA ILE A 185 2.86 5.57 0.04
C ILE A 185 2.28 6.67 0.91
N ALA A 186 2.52 7.91 0.54
CA ALA A 186 2.17 9.07 1.33
C ALA A 186 1.49 10.14 0.48
N ASN A 187 0.61 10.90 1.08
CA ASN A 187 0.18 12.21 0.61
C ASN A 187 -0.40 13.00 1.79
N GLN A 188 -0.27 14.31 1.74
CA GLN A 188 -0.94 15.20 2.70
C GLN A 188 -2.42 15.29 2.35
N PRO A 189 -3.34 15.36 3.33
CA PRO A 189 -4.70 15.79 3.06
C PRO A 189 -4.67 17.15 2.34
N PRO A 190 -5.52 17.33 1.33
CA PRO A 190 -5.55 18.59 0.61
C PRO A 190 -5.78 19.78 1.57
N PRO A 191 -5.11 20.92 1.38
CA PRO A 191 -5.31 22.10 2.23
C PRO A 191 -6.78 22.49 2.33
N ARG A 192 -7.25 22.87 3.51
CA ARG A 192 -8.64 23.30 3.79
C ARG A 192 -9.71 22.21 3.51
N THR A 193 -9.32 20.95 3.45
CA THR A 193 -10.25 19.82 3.29
C THR A 193 -10.42 19.11 4.63
N VAL A 194 -11.66 18.86 5.03
CA VAL A 194 -11.98 17.94 6.13
C VAL A 194 -12.18 16.56 5.51
N VAL A 195 -11.36 15.61 5.94
CA VAL A 195 -11.36 14.25 5.39
C VAL A 195 -12.31 13.38 6.21
N ALA A 196 -13.30 12.79 5.57
CA ALA A 196 -14.21 11.86 6.23
C ALA A 196 -13.45 10.62 6.78
N ALA A 197 -13.89 10.10 7.92
CA ALA A 197 -13.28 8.91 8.54
C ALA A 197 -13.17 7.72 7.58
N THR A 198 -14.17 7.52 6.71
CA THR A 198 -14.19 6.48 5.68
C THR A 198 -12.99 6.56 4.73
N ARG A 199 -12.55 7.79 4.37
CA ARG A 199 -11.43 7.99 3.44
C ARG A 199 -10.09 7.58 4.06
N TYR A 200 -9.88 7.87 5.35
CA TYR A 200 -8.71 7.36 6.07
C TYR A 200 -8.66 5.83 6.07
N LEU A 201 -9.80 5.18 6.30
CA LEU A 201 -9.88 3.73 6.31
C LEU A 201 -9.67 3.13 4.92
N GLN A 202 -10.27 3.74 3.89
CA GLN A 202 -10.15 3.28 2.51
C GLN A 202 -8.71 3.37 2.01
N VAL A 203 -8.01 4.48 2.25
CA VAL A 203 -6.63 4.63 1.77
C VAL A 203 -5.65 3.70 2.49
N ILE A 204 -5.87 3.40 3.77
CA ILE A 204 -5.07 2.42 4.50
C ILE A 204 -5.33 1.02 3.96
N ALA A 205 -6.60 0.67 3.72
CA ALA A 205 -6.97 -0.61 3.15
C ALA A 205 -6.41 -0.78 1.73
N ASP A 206 -6.53 0.24 0.88
CA ASP A 206 -5.99 0.29 -0.48
C ASP A 206 -4.48 0.01 -0.53
N ALA A 207 -3.71 0.63 0.35
CA ALA A 207 -2.28 0.35 0.46
C ALA A 207 -2.03 -1.06 1.02
N GLY A 208 -2.75 -1.43 2.08
CA GLY A 208 -2.53 -2.69 2.81
C GLY A 208 -2.78 -3.94 1.99
N ILE A 209 -3.81 -3.95 1.12
CA ILE A 209 -4.10 -5.09 0.24
C ILE A 209 -3.02 -5.36 -0.81
N SER A 210 -2.17 -4.36 -1.09
CA SER A 210 -1.01 -4.46 -1.97
C SER A 210 0.30 -4.60 -1.19
N GLY A 211 0.24 -4.90 0.12
CA GLY A 211 1.40 -5.09 0.97
C GLY A 211 2.17 -3.81 1.33
N ALA A 212 1.63 -2.63 1.02
CA ALA A 212 2.24 -1.35 1.32
C ALA A 212 1.69 -0.72 2.62
N HIS A 213 2.41 0.29 3.14
CA HIS A 213 1.95 1.11 4.25
C HIS A 213 1.53 2.50 3.73
N TRP A 214 0.32 2.91 4.05
CA TRP A 214 -0.06 4.31 3.93
C TRP A 214 0.53 5.10 5.10
N VAL A 215 1.33 6.12 4.79
CA VAL A 215 1.82 7.05 5.80
C VAL A 215 0.66 7.97 6.20
N VAL A 216 0.03 7.66 7.33
CA VAL A 216 -1.16 8.41 7.79
C VAL A 216 -0.78 9.87 8.05
N ALA A 217 -1.57 10.78 7.50
CA ALA A 217 -1.48 12.21 7.73
C ALA A 217 -2.87 12.75 8.05
N PHE A 218 -3.01 13.54 9.11
CA PHE A 218 -4.30 14.10 9.53
C PHE A 218 -4.57 15.42 8.81
N ASP A 219 -5.82 15.66 8.43
CA ASP A 219 -6.26 17.01 8.11
C ASP A 219 -6.27 17.92 9.37
N ALA A 220 -6.32 19.22 9.16
CA ALA A 220 -6.21 20.19 10.24
C ALA A 220 -7.35 20.11 11.27
N ASP A 221 -8.58 19.78 10.82
CA ASP A 221 -9.74 19.63 11.70
C ASP A 221 -9.56 18.42 12.61
N LEU A 222 -9.30 17.25 12.04
CA LEU A 222 -9.10 16.02 12.80
C LEU A 222 -7.90 16.18 13.77
N ALA A 223 -6.79 16.76 13.32
CA ALA A 223 -5.62 16.99 14.17
C ALA A 223 -5.97 17.91 15.37
N GLY A 224 -6.68 18.99 15.14
CA GLY A 224 -7.11 19.92 16.18
C GLY A 224 -8.06 19.27 17.20
N ARG A 225 -9.03 18.52 16.73
CA ARG A 225 -10.01 17.81 17.56
C ARG A 225 -9.37 16.68 18.37
N LEU A 226 -8.39 15.97 17.80
CA LEU A 226 -7.61 14.96 18.53
C LEU A 226 -6.77 15.60 19.65
N ALA A 227 -6.16 16.75 19.40
CA ALA A 227 -5.45 17.51 20.44
C ALA A 227 -6.39 17.93 21.58
N ALA A 228 -7.63 18.29 21.26
CA ALA A 228 -8.67 18.64 22.22
C ALA A 228 -9.33 17.42 22.89
N ARG A 229 -8.93 16.19 22.53
CA ARG A 229 -9.55 14.94 23.02
C ARG A 229 -11.05 14.83 22.72
N ASP A 230 -11.51 15.41 21.62
CA ASP A 230 -12.89 15.29 21.16
C ASP A 230 -13.26 13.82 20.98
N GLU A 231 -14.41 13.41 21.52
CA GLU A 231 -14.79 11.99 21.56
C GLU A 231 -15.03 11.40 20.16
N ALA A 232 -15.60 12.15 19.23
CA ALA A 232 -15.83 11.69 17.87
C ALA A 232 -14.53 11.57 17.10
N ALA A 233 -13.58 12.51 17.29
CA ALA A 233 -12.23 12.41 16.72
C ALA A 233 -11.46 11.23 17.29
N MET A 234 -11.56 10.98 18.60
CA MET A 234 -10.98 9.80 19.25
C MET A 234 -11.60 8.50 18.71
N GLY A 235 -12.91 8.50 18.42
CA GLY A 235 -13.59 7.40 17.74
C GLY A 235 -13.03 7.16 16.33
N THR A 236 -12.79 8.22 15.57
CA THR A 236 -12.16 8.14 14.24
C THR A 236 -10.74 7.59 14.35
N TRP A 237 -9.94 8.07 15.30
CA TRP A 237 -8.57 7.59 15.52
C TRP A 237 -8.54 6.10 15.88
N ARG A 238 -9.43 5.63 16.77
CA ARG A 238 -9.54 4.20 17.08
C ARG A 238 -9.85 3.34 15.85
N ARG A 239 -10.71 3.83 14.95
CA ARG A 239 -11.01 3.13 13.69
C ARG A 239 -9.80 3.09 12.75
N ILE A 240 -9.06 4.20 12.63
CA ILE A 240 -7.80 4.26 11.86
C ILE A 240 -6.80 3.26 12.43
N ALA A 241 -6.56 3.29 13.74
CA ALA A 241 -5.67 2.35 14.42
C ALA A 241 -6.09 0.88 14.24
N GLY A 242 -7.40 0.61 14.29
CA GLY A 242 -7.96 -0.73 14.04
C GLY A 242 -7.71 -1.21 12.60
N MET A 243 -7.81 -0.33 11.61
CA MET A 243 -7.50 -0.68 10.21
C MET A 243 -5.99 -0.93 10.01
N LEU A 244 -5.12 -0.14 10.63
CA LEU A 244 -3.68 -0.39 10.64
C LEU A 244 -3.37 -1.74 11.31
N ALA A 245 -3.95 -2.00 12.50
CA ALA A 245 -3.75 -3.25 13.23
C ALA A 245 -4.19 -4.47 12.44
N TYR A 246 -5.24 -4.37 11.65
CA TYR A 246 -5.72 -5.47 10.80
C TYR A 246 -4.65 -5.99 9.85
N PHE A 247 -3.92 -5.11 9.17
CA PHE A 247 -2.84 -5.52 8.27
C PHE A 247 -1.57 -5.93 9.02
N GLU A 248 -1.30 -5.36 10.19
CA GLU A 248 -0.15 -5.74 11.02
C GLU A 248 -0.33 -7.11 11.71
N GLN A 249 -1.56 -7.56 11.92
CA GLN A 249 -1.87 -8.88 12.42
C GLN A 249 -1.70 -9.99 11.38
N HIS A 250 -1.59 -9.63 10.08
CA HIS A 250 -1.45 -10.54 8.96
C HIS A 250 -0.23 -10.22 8.08
N PRO A 251 0.99 -10.19 8.66
CA PRO A 251 2.19 -9.85 7.90
C PRO A 251 2.50 -10.86 6.79
N GLU A 252 1.98 -12.08 6.88
CA GLU A 252 2.14 -13.14 5.89
C GLU A 252 1.53 -12.75 4.53
N TRP A 253 0.49 -11.92 4.50
CA TRP A 253 -0.13 -11.49 3.25
C TRP A 253 0.85 -10.68 2.37
N ARG A 254 1.74 -9.89 2.99
CA ARG A 254 2.76 -9.12 2.28
C ARG A 254 3.79 -9.98 1.54
N ALA A 255 3.93 -11.23 1.97
CA ALA A 255 4.87 -12.18 1.35
C ALA A 255 4.23 -13.02 0.24
N MET A 256 2.90 -12.96 0.08
CA MET A 256 2.20 -13.71 -0.95
C MET A 256 2.31 -13.00 -2.31
N PRO A 257 2.61 -13.72 -3.38
CA PRO A 257 2.61 -13.15 -4.73
C PRO A 257 1.19 -12.90 -5.25
N GLU A 258 1.09 -11.95 -6.17
CA GLU A 258 -0.12 -11.74 -6.95
C GLU A 258 -0.48 -13.00 -7.74
N GLY A 259 -1.74 -13.38 -7.68
CA GLY A 259 -2.30 -14.51 -8.42
C GLY A 259 -2.97 -14.07 -9.72
N GLY A 260 -3.41 -15.06 -10.51
CA GLY A 260 -4.18 -14.85 -11.73
C GLY A 260 -3.47 -15.25 -13.00
N GLU A 261 -4.25 -15.38 -14.06
CA GLU A 261 -3.81 -15.87 -15.36
C GLU A 261 -3.54 -14.75 -16.38
N LEU A 262 -3.81 -13.50 -15.98
CA LEU A 262 -3.51 -12.30 -16.76
C LEU A 262 -2.16 -11.71 -16.32
N ALA A 263 -1.17 -11.79 -17.20
CA ALA A 263 0.12 -11.12 -16.99
C ALA A 263 0.11 -9.74 -17.64
N VAL A 264 0.65 -8.73 -16.94
CA VAL A 264 0.84 -7.38 -17.51
C VAL A 264 2.31 -7.01 -17.42
N VAL A 265 2.95 -6.85 -18.58
CA VAL A 265 4.34 -6.42 -18.67
C VAL A 265 4.41 -4.93 -18.40
N GLN A 266 5.19 -4.58 -17.39
CA GLN A 266 5.27 -3.22 -16.86
C GLN A 266 6.60 -2.56 -17.11
N ASP A 267 6.55 -1.29 -17.46
CA ASP A 267 7.72 -0.45 -17.58
C ASP A 267 8.11 0.22 -16.26
N PRO A 268 9.41 0.38 -16.00
CA PRO A 268 9.87 1.15 -14.85
C PRO A 268 9.72 2.66 -15.08
N GLY A 269 9.80 3.42 -14.00
CA GLY A 269 9.85 4.87 -14.07
C GLY A 269 8.53 5.50 -14.54
N GLN A 270 8.62 6.41 -15.52
CA GLN A 270 7.45 7.17 -15.98
C GLN A 270 6.42 6.32 -16.71
N GLY A 271 6.87 5.28 -17.42
CA GLY A 271 5.98 4.30 -18.05
C GLY A 271 5.12 3.53 -17.03
N GLY A 272 5.58 3.38 -15.81
CA GLY A 272 4.84 2.77 -14.72
C GLY A 272 3.52 3.45 -14.36
N LEU A 273 3.35 4.75 -14.70
CA LEU A 273 2.07 5.44 -14.47
C LEU A 273 0.96 4.90 -15.38
N LEU A 274 1.25 4.75 -16.66
CA LEU A 274 0.25 4.25 -17.60
C LEU A 274 0.00 2.75 -17.39
N SER A 275 1.04 1.95 -17.25
CA SER A 275 0.89 0.53 -16.99
C SER A 275 0.25 0.25 -15.64
N GLY A 276 0.52 1.07 -14.62
CA GLY A 276 -0.20 1.06 -13.34
C GLY A 276 -1.68 1.40 -13.51
N GLY A 277 -2.01 2.41 -14.31
CA GLY A 277 -3.40 2.76 -14.66
C GLY A 277 -4.14 1.63 -15.37
N ILE A 278 -3.47 0.90 -16.25
CA ILE A 278 -4.04 -0.31 -16.89
C ILE A 278 -4.32 -1.38 -15.86
N LEU A 279 -3.38 -1.65 -14.96
CA LEU A 279 -3.58 -2.61 -13.88
C LEU A 279 -4.78 -2.23 -13.01
N ASP A 280 -4.90 -0.97 -12.63
CA ASP A 280 -6.03 -0.48 -11.85
C ASP A 280 -7.35 -0.63 -12.61
N MET A 281 -7.38 -0.28 -13.89
CA MET A 281 -8.56 -0.41 -14.74
C MET A 281 -9.02 -1.86 -14.85
N ILE A 282 -8.11 -2.80 -15.07
CA ILE A 282 -8.41 -4.22 -15.18
C ILE A 282 -8.87 -4.77 -13.82
N ALA A 283 -8.17 -4.41 -12.74
CA ALA A 283 -8.52 -4.86 -11.39
C ALA A 283 -9.91 -4.36 -10.94
N THR A 284 -10.30 -3.14 -11.30
CA THR A 284 -11.65 -2.62 -10.98
C THR A 284 -12.77 -3.37 -11.71
N LYS A 285 -12.44 -4.11 -12.75
CA LYS A 285 -13.37 -5.04 -13.41
C LYS A 285 -13.25 -6.47 -12.86
N HIS A 286 -12.58 -6.60 -11.72
CA HIS A 286 -12.46 -7.86 -10.97
C HIS A 286 -11.71 -8.96 -11.74
N THR A 287 -10.76 -8.57 -12.56
CA THR A 287 -9.84 -9.49 -13.24
C THR A 287 -8.53 -9.52 -12.48
N PRO A 288 -8.13 -10.64 -11.86
CA PRO A 288 -6.85 -10.76 -11.21
C PRO A 288 -5.69 -10.47 -12.17
N VAL A 289 -4.74 -9.68 -11.75
CA VAL A 289 -3.62 -9.22 -12.57
C VAL A 289 -2.31 -9.59 -11.90
N ARG A 290 -1.40 -10.17 -12.69
CA ARG A 290 -0.03 -10.46 -12.28
C ARG A 290 0.94 -9.52 -13.00
N PRO A 291 1.49 -8.50 -12.31
CA PRO A 291 2.46 -7.60 -12.91
C PRO A 291 3.80 -8.32 -13.13
N ILE A 292 4.42 -8.08 -14.29
CA ILE A 292 5.76 -8.56 -14.63
C ILE A 292 6.60 -7.35 -15.02
N PRO A 293 7.60 -6.98 -14.20
CA PRO A 293 8.57 -5.96 -14.62
C PRO A 293 9.22 -6.36 -15.93
N ARG A 294 9.31 -5.45 -16.89
CA ARG A 294 9.86 -5.75 -18.23
C ARG A 294 11.27 -6.37 -18.14
N GLN A 295 12.09 -5.93 -17.20
CA GLN A 295 13.44 -6.46 -16.99
C GLN A 295 13.46 -7.89 -16.45
N GLN A 296 12.34 -8.35 -15.88
CA GLN A 296 12.15 -9.70 -15.35
C GLN A 296 11.32 -10.57 -16.28
N LEU A 297 10.97 -10.07 -17.48
CA LEU A 297 10.19 -10.83 -18.45
C LEU A 297 10.96 -12.09 -18.88
N SER A 298 10.41 -13.25 -18.57
CA SER A 298 10.97 -14.57 -18.90
C SER A 298 9.85 -15.58 -19.13
N ALA A 299 10.19 -16.75 -19.60
CA ALA A 299 9.24 -17.84 -19.76
C ALA A 299 8.65 -18.28 -18.40
N GLU A 300 9.46 -18.30 -17.36
CA GLU A 300 9.05 -18.61 -15.99
C GLU A 300 8.10 -17.55 -15.43
N ALA A 301 8.37 -16.27 -15.69
CA ALA A 301 7.48 -15.18 -15.28
C ALA A 301 6.10 -15.27 -15.97
N LEU A 302 6.03 -15.80 -17.18
CA LEU A 302 4.79 -16.04 -17.93
C LEU A 302 4.14 -17.40 -17.62
N ALA A 303 4.80 -18.28 -16.86
CA ALA A 303 4.24 -19.60 -16.56
C ALA A 303 2.86 -19.50 -15.88
N GLY A 304 1.88 -20.26 -16.35
CA GLY A 304 0.50 -20.24 -15.87
C GLY A 304 -0.33 -19.04 -16.32
N ALA A 305 0.23 -18.10 -17.10
CA ALA A 305 -0.58 -17.07 -17.75
C ALA A 305 -1.26 -17.64 -19.00
N THR A 306 -2.52 -17.29 -19.20
CA THR A 306 -3.26 -17.58 -20.44
C THR A 306 -3.26 -16.36 -21.38
N MET A 307 -3.10 -15.17 -20.78
CA MET A 307 -3.04 -13.90 -21.52
C MET A 307 -1.92 -13.02 -20.98
N ALA A 308 -1.25 -12.32 -21.87
CA ALA A 308 -0.28 -11.28 -21.54
C ALA A 308 -0.65 -9.96 -22.20
N VAL A 309 -0.50 -8.86 -21.47
CA VAL A 309 -0.61 -7.51 -21.99
C VAL A 309 0.77 -6.85 -21.96
N ASN A 310 1.22 -6.33 -23.11
CA ASN A 310 2.44 -5.54 -23.20
C ASN A 310 2.10 -4.20 -23.88
N VAL A 311 2.07 -3.15 -23.10
CA VAL A 311 1.60 -1.84 -23.54
C VAL A 311 2.57 -1.22 -24.51
N ASP A 312 3.85 -1.13 -24.15
CA ASP A 312 4.90 -0.56 -24.99
C ASP A 312 5.74 -1.65 -25.68
N GLY A 313 5.33 -2.04 -26.89
CA GLY A 313 6.07 -3.01 -27.70
C GLY A 313 7.40 -2.45 -28.23
N SER A 314 7.61 -1.13 -28.26
CA SER A 314 8.83 -0.51 -28.78
C SER A 314 10.00 -0.64 -27.80
N ALA A 315 9.72 -0.71 -26.52
CA ALA A 315 10.71 -0.78 -25.46
C ALA A 315 11.30 -2.18 -25.23
N LEU A 316 10.76 -3.22 -25.89
CA LEU A 316 11.22 -4.61 -25.75
C LEU A 316 12.53 -4.87 -26.49
N THR A 317 13.46 -5.58 -25.84
CA THR A 317 14.65 -6.13 -26.52
C THR A 317 14.28 -7.24 -27.50
N PRO A 318 15.17 -7.61 -28.44
CA PRO A 318 14.94 -8.76 -29.33
C PRO A 318 14.62 -10.05 -28.55
N GLU A 319 15.31 -10.31 -27.46
CA GLU A 319 15.13 -11.50 -26.60
C GLU A 319 13.74 -11.47 -25.95
N GLN A 320 13.31 -10.34 -25.42
CA GLN A 320 11.99 -10.17 -24.82
C GLN A 320 10.87 -10.35 -25.86
N LYS A 321 11.07 -9.85 -27.08
CA LYS A 321 10.15 -10.10 -28.19
C LYS A 321 10.04 -11.57 -28.53
N GLU A 322 11.14 -12.32 -28.47
CA GLU A 322 11.12 -13.77 -28.72
C GLU A 322 10.43 -14.54 -27.59
N ILE A 323 10.60 -14.14 -26.31
CA ILE A 323 9.86 -14.70 -25.19
C ILE A 323 8.34 -14.56 -25.41
N LEU A 324 7.87 -13.37 -25.78
CA LEU A 324 6.45 -13.13 -26.06
C LEU A 324 5.95 -13.92 -27.29
N ARG A 325 6.79 -14.05 -28.35
CA ARG A 325 6.46 -14.90 -29.51
C ARG A 325 6.37 -16.38 -29.13
N ALA A 326 7.29 -16.85 -28.26
CA ALA A 326 7.23 -18.23 -27.77
C ALA A 326 5.97 -18.45 -26.93
N PHE A 327 5.59 -17.50 -26.09
CA PHE A 327 4.35 -17.53 -25.33
C PHE A 327 3.11 -17.66 -26.25
N THR A 328 3.03 -16.87 -27.34
CA THR A 328 1.92 -16.98 -28.29
C THR A 328 1.94 -18.26 -29.10
N ARG A 329 3.12 -18.77 -29.50
CA ARG A 329 3.24 -20.11 -30.17
C ARG A 329 2.82 -21.23 -29.22
N GLY A 330 2.98 -21.06 -27.92
CA GLY A 330 2.52 -21.98 -26.87
C GLY A 330 1.01 -21.92 -26.60
N GLY A 331 0.24 -21.08 -27.30
CA GLY A 331 -1.20 -20.94 -27.15
C GLY A 331 -1.64 -19.76 -26.26
N GLY A 332 -0.70 -18.98 -25.74
CA GLY A 332 -1.02 -17.77 -24.97
C GLY A 332 -1.55 -16.63 -25.86
N THR A 333 -2.45 -15.84 -25.33
CA THR A 333 -2.98 -14.65 -26.00
C THR A 333 -2.12 -13.43 -25.63
N LEU A 334 -1.64 -12.67 -26.62
CA LEU A 334 -0.85 -11.46 -26.43
C LEU A 334 -1.60 -10.25 -26.97
N LEU A 335 -1.85 -9.27 -26.12
CA LEU A 335 -2.30 -7.94 -26.48
C LEU A 335 -1.13 -6.97 -26.36
N THR A 336 -0.86 -6.22 -27.43
CA THR A 336 0.18 -5.17 -27.45
C THR A 336 -0.44 -3.83 -27.78
N GLY A 337 0.12 -2.74 -27.22
CA GLY A 337 -0.25 -1.38 -27.58
C GLY A 337 0.08 -1.07 -29.04
N PRO A 338 -0.53 -0.03 -29.61
CA PRO A 338 -0.32 0.35 -31.00
C PRO A 338 1.15 0.70 -31.29
N PRO A 339 1.64 0.42 -32.49
CA PRO A 339 3.00 0.76 -32.89
C PRO A 339 3.31 2.24 -32.70
N GLY A 340 4.49 2.53 -32.13
CA GLY A 340 4.96 3.90 -31.92
C GLY A 340 4.33 4.64 -30.75
N TRP A 341 3.45 3.99 -29.99
CA TRP A 341 2.96 4.56 -28.75
C TRP A 341 4.06 4.57 -27.70
N LYS A 342 4.23 5.71 -27.08
CA LYS A 342 5.17 5.90 -25.94
C LYS A 342 4.35 6.15 -24.69
N ASP A 343 4.86 5.65 -23.59
CA ASP A 343 4.28 5.94 -22.28
C ASP A 343 4.26 7.47 -22.04
N PRO A 344 3.13 8.01 -21.60
CA PRO A 344 3.04 9.44 -21.32
C PRO A 344 3.94 9.81 -20.14
N VAL A 345 4.59 10.96 -20.27
CA VAL A 345 5.33 11.58 -19.18
C VAL A 345 4.35 12.34 -18.31
N ALA A 346 4.19 11.92 -17.05
CA ALA A 346 3.36 12.67 -16.11
C ALA A 346 3.95 14.09 -15.90
N PRO A 347 3.10 15.12 -15.90
CA PRO A 347 3.53 16.47 -15.54
C PRO A 347 4.10 16.47 -14.12
N ALA A 348 5.08 17.32 -13.84
CA ALA A 348 5.63 17.49 -12.51
C ALA A 348 4.50 17.82 -11.51
N GLY A 349 4.31 16.97 -10.52
CA GLY A 349 3.32 17.14 -9.46
C GLY A 349 1.92 16.56 -9.70
N GLY A 350 1.66 15.94 -10.87
CA GLY A 350 0.36 15.32 -11.18
C GLY A 350 0.44 13.84 -11.50
N ILE A 351 -0.62 13.09 -11.15
CA ILE A 351 -0.84 11.69 -11.57
C ILE A 351 -2.01 11.62 -12.58
N THR A 352 -2.34 12.73 -13.21
CA THR A 352 -3.43 12.81 -14.18
C THR A 352 -2.94 12.34 -15.54
N LEU A 353 -3.73 11.48 -16.16
CA LEU A 353 -3.57 11.06 -17.55
C LEU A 353 -4.36 11.98 -18.46
N GLU A 354 -3.84 12.23 -19.65
CA GLU A 354 -4.58 12.93 -20.69
C GLU A 354 -5.79 12.09 -21.16
N LYS A 355 -6.83 12.76 -21.64
CA LYS A 355 -8.07 12.09 -22.08
C LYS A 355 -7.81 10.99 -23.12
N ALA A 356 -6.89 11.22 -24.05
CA ALA A 356 -6.55 10.23 -25.07
C ALA A 356 -5.89 8.97 -24.49
N ASP A 357 -5.11 9.12 -23.42
CA ASP A 357 -4.49 7.97 -22.75
C ASP A 357 -5.52 7.18 -21.93
N LEU A 358 -6.49 7.88 -21.32
CA LEU A 358 -7.63 7.25 -20.63
C LEU A 358 -8.49 6.44 -21.60
N GLU A 359 -8.79 6.99 -22.79
CA GLU A 359 -9.53 6.27 -23.83
C GLU A 359 -8.78 5.00 -24.26
N ARG A 360 -7.47 5.07 -24.45
CA ARG A 360 -6.64 3.89 -24.80
C ARG A 360 -6.60 2.83 -23.72
N ILE A 361 -6.48 3.22 -22.45
CA ILE A 361 -6.55 2.28 -21.34
C ILE A 361 -7.90 1.57 -21.32
N ASN A 362 -8.97 2.31 -21.56
CA ASN A 362 -10.31 1.75 -21.63
C ASN A 362 -10.46 0.77 -22.83
N ASP A 363 -9.88 1.07 -23.99
CA ASP A 363 -9.86 0.15 -25.12
C ASP A 363 -9.10 -1.14 -24.80
N ILE A 364 -7.92 -1.02 -24.19
CA ILE A 364 -7.13 -2.18 -23.74
C ILE A 364 -7.93 -3.04 -22.76
N TRP A 365 -8.61 -2.40 -21.80
CA TRP A 365 -9.46 -3.13 -20.88
C TRP A 365 -10.62 -3.88 -21.57
N HIS A 366 -11.28 -3.24 -22.55
CA HIS A 366 -12.33 -3.89 -23.33
C HIS A 366 -11.79 -5.11 -24.09
N ASP A 367 -10.63 -4.99 -24.72
CA ASP A 367 -9.98 -6.08 -25.40
C ASP A 367 -9.61 -7.21 -24.46
N VAL A 368 -9.00 -6.91 -23.32
CA VAL A 368 -8.69 -7.91 -22.29
C VAL A 368 -9.95 -8.64 -21.86
N ASN A 369 -11.01 -7.92 -21.51
CA ASN A 369 -12.26 -8.51 -21.02
C ASN A 369 -12.96 -9.41 -22.09
N ASN A 370 -12.81 -9.05 -23.37
CA ASN A 370 -13.36 -9.86 -24.47
C ASN A 370 -12.52 -11.11 -24.78
N MET A 371 -11.20 -11.03 -24.60
CA MET A 371 -10.26 -12.06 -25.06
C MET A 371 -9.91 -13.09 -23.97
N ILE A 372 -9.83 -12.69 -22.69
CA ILE A 372 -9.36 -13.57 -21.62
C ILE A 372 -10.33 -14.74 -21.36
N GLY A 373 -11.61 -14.53 -21.57
CA GLY A 373 -12.64 -15.53 -21.32
C GLY A 373 -12.94 -15.76 -19.83
N ARG A 374 -14.16 -16.17 -19.52
CA ARG A 374 -14.64 -16.30 -18.13
C ARG A 374 -13.88 -17.34 -17.32
N ARG A 375 -13.46 -18.46 -17.95
CA ARG A 375 -12.76 -19.56 -17.27
C ARG A 375 -11.33 -19.24 -16.87
N ASN A 376 -10.79 -18.14 -17.36
CA ASN A 376 -9.39 -17.73 -17.13
C ASN A 376 -9.27 -16.54 -16.17
N MET A 377 -10.35 -16.15 -15.51
CA MET A 377 -10.34 -14.94 -14.67
C MET A 377 -9.89 -15.17 -13.22
N GLY A 378 -9.67 -16.41 -12.78
CA GLY A 378 -9.24 -16.72 -11.42
C GLY A 378 -10.27 -16.38 -10.34
N VAL A 379 -10.59 -15.09 -10.15
CA VAL A 379 -11.61 -14.60 -9.20
C VAL A 379 -12.53 -13.60 -9.90
N ARG A 380 -13.83 -13.67 -9.64
CA ARG A 380 -14.83 -12.68 -10.11
C ARG A 380 -15.73 -12.25 -8.98
N LEU A 381 -16.04 -10.97 -8.97
CA LEU A 381 -17.07 -10.40 -8.10
C LEU A 381 -18.32 -10.08 -8.90
N PHE A 382 -19.47 -10.24 -8.28
CA PHE A 382 -20.76 -9.92 -8.85
C PHE A 382 -21.53 -8.96 -7.92
N ASN A 383 -22.46 -8.21 -8.49
CA ASN A 383 -23.31 -7.23 -7.79
C ASN A 383 -22.53 -6.09 -7.13
N VAL A 384 -21.35 -5.74 -7.67
CA VAL A 384 -20.49 -4.70 -7.13
C VAL A 384 -20.02 -3.75 -8.22
N SER A 385 -20.01 -2.45 -7.93
CA SER A 385 -19.51 -1.41 -8.85
C SER A 385 -18.48 -0.49 -8.19
N SER A 386 -18.47 -0.43 -6.86
CA SER A 386 -17.59 0.44 -6.06
C SER A 386 -16.48 -0.31 -5.34
N MET A 387 -16.23 -1.54 -5.72
CA MET A 387 -15.23 -2.39 -5.06
C MET A 387 -14.07 -2.72 -5.97
N LEU A 388 -12.92 -2.97 -5.35
CA LEU A 388 -11.75 -3.54 -5.97
C LEU A 388 -11.38 -4.82 -5.22
N SER A 389 -10.93 -5.83 -5.96
CA SER A 389 -10.35 -7.05 -5.38
C SER A 389 -8.87 -7.13 -5.66
N ASN A 390 -8.13 -7.72 -4.72
CA ASN A 390 -6.76 -8.18 -4.93
C ASN A 390 -6.67 -9.67 -4.62
N PHE A 391 -6.09 -10.44 -5.54
CA PHE A 391 -5.97 -11.89 -5.44
C PHE A 391 -4.51 -12.29 -5.25
N LEU A 392 -4.22 -12.86 -4.08
CA LEU A 392 -2.91 -13.38 -3.72
C LEU A 392 -2.97 -14.91 -3.66
N SER A 393 -1.94 -15.59 -4.16
CA SER A 393 -1.88 -17.04 -4.16
C SER A 393 -0.57 -17.52 -3.51
N ALA A 394 -0.68 -18.35 -2.48
CA ALA A 394 0.51 -18.95 -1.89
C ALA A 394 1.26 -19.84 -2.88
N PRO A 395 2.59 -19.95 -2.78
CA PRO A 395 3.36 -20.90 -3.60
C PRO A 395 2.80 -22.31 -3.48
N GLY A 396 2.53 -22.94 -4.63
CA GLY A 396 1.91 -24.28 -4.70
C GLY A 396 0.38 -24.27 -4.65
N GLY A 397 -0.28 -23.10 -4.66
CA GLY A 397 -1.74 -22.95 -4.85
C GLY A 397 -2.63 -23.52 -3.74
N LYS A 398 -2.05 -23.84 -2.56
CA LYS A 398 -2.80 -24.44 -1.45
C LYS A 398 -3.64 -23.45 -0.63
N THR A 399 -3.29 -22.20 -0.66
CA THR A 399 -4.03 -21.14 0.02
C THR A 399 -4.08 -19.93 -0.89
N ALA A 400 -5.23 -19.29 -0.97
CA ALA A 400 -5.39 -18.03 -1.66
C ALA A 400 -6.07 -17.01 -0.75
N ILE A 401 -5.77 -15.74 -0.99
CA ILE A 401 -6.34 -14.59 -0.29
C ILE A 401 -7.02 -13.72 -1.33
N VAL A 402 -8.25 -13.36 -1.09
CA VAL A 402 -8.98 -12.36 -1.88
C VAL A 402 -9.30 -11.18 -0.98
N HIS A 403 -8.59 -10.10 -1.17
CA HIS A 403 -8.91 -8.84 -0.50
C HIS A 403 -10.01 -8.10 -1.26
N LEU A 404 -10.91 -7.48 -0.53
CA LEU A 404 -12.00 -6.66 -1.04
C LEU A 404 -11.91 -5.28 -0.40
N VAL A 405 -11.89 -4.21 -1.20
CA VAL A 405 -11.96 -2.82 -0.73
C VAL A 405 -13.15 -2.13 -1.36
N ASN A 406 -13.99 -1.53 -0.54
CA ASN A 406 -15.14 -0.74 -0.93
C ASN A 406 -14.80 0.75 -0.88
N TYR A 407 -14.95 1.45 -2.00
CA TYR A 407 -14.68 2.87 -2.12
C TYR A 407 -15.94 3.75 -2.00
N SER A 408 -17.12 3.15 -1.79
CA SER A 408 -18.35 3.92 -1.52
C SER A 408 -18.40 4.43 -0.07
N ASP A 409 -19.35 5.33 0.20
CA ASP A 409 -19.64 5.85 1.55
C ASP A 409 -20.57 4.95 2.35
N TYR A 410 -21.10 3.90 1.72
CA TYR A 410 -22.01 2.93 2.33
C TYR A 410 -21.46 1.51 2.17
N PRO A 411 -21.80 0.61 3.08
CA PRO A 411 -21.45 -0.79 2.96
C PRO A 411 -22.08 -1.42 1.70
N VAL A 412 -21.31 -2.25 1.00
CA VAL A 412 -21.84 -3.09 -0.07
C VAL A 412 -22.31 -4.41 0.54
N GLU A 413 -23.52 -4.82 0.20
CA GLU A 413 -24.17 -6.03 0.71
C GLU A 413 -24.30 -7.08 -0.40
N ASN A 414 -24.36 -8.36 0.00
CA ASN A 414 -24.55 -9.51 -0.89
C ASN A 414 -23.53 -9.58 -2.04
N VAL A 415 -22.26 -9.51 -1.68
CA VAL A 415 -21.15 -9.63 -2.64
C VAL A 415 -20.94 -11.10 -2.97
N ALA A 416 -21.33 -11.54 -4.16
CA ALA A 416 -21.03 -12.86 -4.64
C ALA A 416 -19.62 -12.90 -5.25
N MET A 417 -18.80 -13.83 -4.79
CA MET A 417 -17.45 -14.03 -5.28
C MET A 417 -17.30 -15.45 -5.85
N HIS A 418 -17.01 -15.55 -7.14
CA HIS A 418 -16.67 -16.82 -7.78
C HIS A 418 -15.16 -16.92 -7.99
N TYR A 419 -14.62 -18.13 -7.84
CA TYR A 419 -13.19 -18.37 -7.98
C TYR A 419 -12.90 -19.72 -8.65
N LEU A 420 -11.77 -19.79 -9.32
CA LEU A 420 -11.23 -21.00 -9.91
C LEU A 420 -10.30 -21.69 -8.90
N GLY A 421 -10.21 -23.01 -8.98
CA GLY A 421 -9.35 -23.82 -8.11
C GLY A 421 -10.15 -24.73 -7.18
N GLU A 422 -9.44 -25.62 -6.48
CA GLU A 422 -10.05 -26.65 -5.63
C GLU A 422 -10.05 -26.23 -4.15
N PHE A 423 -10.65 -25.09 -3.87
CA PHE A 423 -10.81 -24.61 -2.50
C PHE A 423 -12.16 -25.07 -1.94
N LYS A 424 -12.14 -25.74 -0.79
CA LYS A 424 -13.34 -26.29 -0.14
C LYS A 424 -13.76 -25.51 1.09
N HIS A 425 -12.82 -24.73 1.62
CA HIS A 425 -13.04 -23.93 2.82
C HIS A 425 -12.79 -22.46 2.51
N ALA A 426 -13.66 -21.60 3.03
CA ALA A 426 -13.53 -20.17 2.91
C ALA A 426 -13.79 -19.52 4.27
N THR A 427 -12.94 -18.56 4.64
CA THR A 427 -13.05 -17.81 5.89
C THR A 427 -13.04 -16.33 5.59
N LEU A 428 -14.05 -15.62 6.09
CA LEU A 428 -14.14 -14.16 6.04
C LEU A 428 -13.40 -13.57 7.24
N ILE A 429 -12.46 -12.68 6.98
CA ILE A 429 -11.68 -11.94 7.96
C ILE A 429 -11.98 -10.45 7.76
N THR A 430 -12.38 -9.75 8.81
CA THR A 430 -12.74 -8.32 8.73
C THR A 430 -12.03 -7.51 9.82
N PRO A 431 -11.72 -6.22 9.59
CA PRO A 431 -11.09 -5.38 10.60
C PRO A 431 -11.90 -5.34 11.90
N GLY A 432 -11.30 -5.81 13.00
CA GLY A 432 -11.92 -5.84 14.33
C GLY A 432 -13.06 -6.86 14.51
N GLY A 433 -13.34 -7.70 13.51
CA GLY A 433 -14.30 -8.79 13.58
C GLY A 433 -13.66 -10.12 13.95
N ALA A 434 -14.49 -11.08 14.37
CA ALA A 434 -14.05 -12.47 14.47
C ALA A 434 -14.07 -13.14 13.10
N ASP A 435 -13.19 -14.08 12.86
CA ASP A 435 -13.17 -14.89 11.65
C ASP A 435 -14.46 -15.67 11.51
N LYS A 436 -15.07 -15.60 10.33
CA LYS A 436 -16.35 -16.25 10.04
C LYS A 436 -16.19 -17.24 8.90
N PRO A 437 -16.50 -18.54 9.08
CA PRO A 437 -16.57 -19.47 7.96
C PRO A 437 -17.68 -19.08 7.00
N LEU A 438 -17.39 -19.19 5.70
CA LEU A 438 -18.37 -18.96 4.62
C LEU A 438 -18.81 -20.30 4.02
N GLU A 439 -20.06 -20.37 3.62
CA GLU A 439 -20.57 -21.51 2.86
C GLU A 439 -20.03 -21.47 1.44
N VAL A 440 -19.43 -22.58 1.02
CA VAL A 440 -18.86 -22.75 -0.34
C VAL A 440 -19.85 -23.52 -1.19
N TYR A 441 -20.17 -23.00 -2.37
CA TYR A 441 -21.07 -23.64 -3.31
C TYR A 441 -20.46 -23.80 -4.70
N LYS A 442 -20.97 -24.75 -5.49
CA LYS A 442 -20.52 -24.97 -6.87
C LYS A 442 -21.15 -23.97 -7.83
N THR A 443 -20.36 -23.46 -8.76
CA THR A 443 -20.81 -22.62 -9.88
C THR A 443 -20.46 -23.30 -11.22
N GLU A 444 -20.90 -22.74 -12.33
CA GLU A 444 -20.54 -23.25 -13.66
C GLU A 444 -19.03 -23.13 -13.96
N GLU A 445 -18.39 -22.14 -13.37
CA GLU A 445 -16.97 -21.75 -13.63
C GLU A 445 -16.01 -22.29 -12.56
N GLY A 446 -16.50 -22.78 -11.42
CA GLY A 446 -15.68 -23.20 -10.30
C GLY A 446 -16.47 -23.27 -8.99
N TRP A 447 -16.09 -22.46 -8.02
CA TRP A 447 -16.72 -22.38 -6.70
C TRP A 447 -17.09 -20.95 -6.39
N GLY A 448 -18.03 -20.78 -5.48
CA GLY A 448 -18.49 -19.45 -5.03
C GLY A 448 -18.67 -19.37 -3.53
N VAL A 449 -18.63 -18.16 -3.03
CA VAL A 449 -19.02 -17.76 -1.66
C VAL A 449 -19.75 -16.44 -1.71
N ASP A 450 -20.64 -16.24 -0.77
CA ASP A 450 -21.34 -14.97 -0.58
C ASP A 450 -20.82 -14.26 0.65
N VAL A 451 -20.45 -13.00 0.50
CA VAL A 451 -20.03 -12.11 1.59
C VAL A 451 -21.19 -11.17 1.89
N ASP A 452 -21.82 -11.35 3.05
CA ASP A 452 -23.03 -10.61 3.43
C ASP A 452 -22.85 -9.10 3.34
N ARG A 453 -21.66 -8.60 3.80
CA ARG A 453 -21.42 -7.16 3.88
C ARG A 453 -19.93 -6.82 3.89
N VAL A 454 -19.56 -5.84 3.08
CA VAL A 454 -18.21 -5.21 3.09
C VAL A 454 -18.37 -3.73 3.38
N ALA A 455 -17.98 -3.30 4.58
CA ALA A 455 -18.07 -1.89 4.96
C ALA A 455 -16.96 -1.07 4.27
N ILE A 456 -15.71 -1.38 4.53
CA ILE A 456 -14.53 -0.74 3.92
C ILE A 456 -13.60 -1.80 3.32
N CYS A 457 -13.20 -2.77 4.12
CA CYS A 457 -12.30 -3.83 3.72
C CYS A 457 -12.78 -5.16 4.30
N ALA A 458 -12.56 -6.22 3.54
CA ALA A 458 -12.71 -7.60 3.98
C ALA A 458 -11.69 -8.48 3.25
N THR A 459 -11.38 -9.61 3.83
CA THR A 459 -10.50 -10.60 3.23
C THR A 459 -11.18 -11.96 3.26
N VAL A 460 -11.19 -12.65 2.13
CA VAL A 460 -11.63 -14.05 2.05
C VAL A 460 -10.38 -14.91 1.90
N LYS A 461 -10.13 -15.76 2.90
CA LYS A 461 -9.09 -16.79 2.85
C LYS A 461 -9.71 -18.06 2.28
N LEU A 462 -9.08 -18.63 1.25
CA LEU A 462 -9.49 -19.84 0.57
C LEU A 462 -8.49 -20.95 0.86
N GLU A 463 -8.98 -22.14 1.26
CA GLU A 463 -8.17 -23.32 1.61
C GLU A 463 -8.74 -24.59 0.97
N PRO A 464 -7.89 -25.64 0.72
CA PRO A 464 -8.30 -26.89 0.09
C PRO A 464 -9.40 -27.65 0.81
#